data_5ac33c79f2cd3143d4b67af16c82e4f1
#
_entry.id   5ac33c79f2cd3143d4b67af16c82e4f1
#
_cell.length_a   1.000
_cell.length_b   1.000
_cell.length_c   1.000
_cell.angle_alpha   90.00
_cell.angle_beta   90.00
_cell.angle_gamma   90.00
#
_symmetry.space_group_name_H-M   'P 1'
#
loop_
_entity.id
_entity.type
_entity.pdbx_description
1 polymer ?
#
loop_
_entity_poly.entity_id
_entity_poly.type
_entity_poly.pdbx_seq_one_letter_code
_entity_poly.pdbx_strand_id
1 'polypeptide(L)'
;MKDNRLFRMLYYILKKGKVTARELAERFEVSIRTIYRDIDSLSSAGIPIYAIQGKGGGIEIADEFVLSKSLLTEDEKEQIMTALYGLENVNKSYENELLIKLSALFKIKNTNWIEVDFNSWQNNKIYEKIFNEIKSAILSKNILEFSYFGSNDETYRKVKPVRLLFKGQDWYLYAFCLLRNDFRYFKLSRIKKLKTLSVIFEDDFEDIILKKEMRYENTVHIKVKFDRKVAFRVYDELGENITEDEDGNLYAEVEIPNDYNLYGYIFSFAENVEVLEPKEIRIQIKKIINEISKKYIT
;
A
#
# COMPACT_ATOMS: atom_id res chain seq x y z
N MET A 1 -25.04 -16.61 4.88
CA MET A 1 -26.12 -15.86 5.58
C MET A 1 -26.15 -16.10 7.09
N LYS A 2 -25.91 -17.32 7.61
CA LYS A 2 -25.95 -17.63 9.05
C LYS A 2 -24.83 -16.93 9.83
N ASP A 3 -23.60 -16.95 9.32
CA ASP A 3 -22.42 -16.41 10.02
C ASP A 3 -22.50 -14.88 10.22
N ASN A 4 -23.02 -14.16 9.22
CA ASN A 4 -23.26 -12.72 9.33
C ASN A 4 -24.29 -12.39 10.43
N ARG A 5 -25.31 -13.22 10.63
CA ARG A 5 -26.32 -13.00 11.69
C ARG A 5 -25.70 -13.22 13.06
N LEU A 6 -24.93 -14.29 13.27
CA LEU A 6 -24.26 -14.59 14.53
C LEU A 6 -23.35 -13.43 14.97
N PHE A 7 -22.55 -12.90 14.04
CA PHE A 7 -21.67 -11.77 14.33
C PHE A 7 -22.45 -10.50 14.67
N ARG A 8 -23.50 -10.17 13.92
CA ARG A 8 -24.36 -9.01 14.19
C ARG A 8 -25.08 -9.14 15.51
N MET A 9 -25.49 -10.35 15.90
CA MET A 9 -26.15 -10.64 17.17
C MET A 9 -25.18 -10.46 18.34
N LEU A 10 -23.97 -11.01 18.24
CA LEU A 10 -22.89 -10.83 19.20
C LEU A 10 -22.58 -9.34 19.42
N TYR A 11 -22.38 -8.59 18.35
CA TYR A 11 -22.11 -7.15 18.42
C TYR A 11 -23.25 -6.37 19.09
N TYR A 12 -24.50 -6.74 18.79
CA TYR A 12 -25.67 -6.10 19.39
C TYR A 12 -25.75 -6.34 20.88
N ILE A 13 -25.51 -7.58 21.36
CA ILE A 13 -25.49 -7.92 22.78
C ILE A 13 -24.36 -7.19 23.50
N LEU A 14 -23.14 -7.16 22.91
CA LEU A 14 -21.99 -6.42 23.46
C LEU A 14 -22.28 -4.94 23.64
N LYS A 15 -22.95 -4.32 22.66
CA LYS A 15 -23.28 -2.89 22.69
C LYS A 15 -24.35 -2.56 23.74
N LYS A 16 -25.33 -3.44 23.93
CA LYS A 16 -26.50 -3.19 24.77
C LYS A 16 -26.35 -3.73 26.18
N GLY A 17 -25.39 -4.65 26.37
CA GLY A 17 -25.17 -5.38 27.62
C GLY A 17 -26.15 -6.54 27.74
N LYS A 18 -27.38 -6.29 28.16
CA LYS A 18 -28.42 -7.29 28.40
C LYS A 18 -29.58 -7.13 27.41
N VAL A 19 -30.01 -8.23 26.79
CA VAL A 19 -31.10 -8.24 25.78
C VAL A 19 -32.00 -9.46 25.99
N THR A 20 -33.29 -9.38 25.63
CA THR A 20 -34.18 -10.52 25.69
C THR A 20 -34.18 -11.35 24.41
N ALA A 21 -34.45 -12.66 24.50
CA ALA A 21 -34.57 -13.51 23.32
C ALA A 21 -35.69 -13.03 22.37
N ARG A 22 -36.76 -12.42 22.92
CA ARG A 22 -37.82 -11.82 22.11
C ARG A 22 -37.35 -10.61 21.34
N GLU A 23 -36.60 -9.71 21.94
CA GLU A 23 -36.01 -8.54 21.29
C GLU A 23 -35.05 -8.94 20.16
N LEU A 24 -34.21 -9.97 20.38
CA LEU A 24 -33.35 -10.50 19.34
C LEU A 24 -34.14 -11.13 18.19
N ALA A 25 -35.20 -11.89 18.51
CA ALA A 25 -36.08 -12.52 17.54
C ALA A 25 -36.75 -11.49 16.63
N GLU A 26 -37.29 -10.43 17.21
CA GLU A 26 -37.92 -9.31 16.50
C GLU A 26 -36.88 -8.56 15.61
N ARG A 27 -35.71 -8.26 16.17
CA ARG A 27 -34.65 -7.50 15.45
C ARG A 27 -34.04 -8.25 14.29
N PHE A 28 -33.87 -9.56 14.41
CA PHE A 28 -33.25 -10.40 13.37
C PHE A 28 -34.24 -11.16 12.51
N GLU A 29 -35.55 -10.93 12.73
CA GLU A 29 -36.65 -11.52 11.96
C GLU A 29 -36.61 -13.06 11.98
N VAL A 30 -36.31 -13.65 13.13
CA VAL A 30 -36.24 -15.10 13.33
C VAL A 30 -37.04 -15.55 14.55
N SER A 31 -37.29 -16.86 14.66
CA SER A 31 -37.98 -17.40 15.84
C SER A 31 -37.08 -17.35 17.08
N ILE A 32 -37.71 -17.27 18.27
CA ILE A 32 -37.02 -17.37 19.57
C ILE A 32 -36.20 -18.66 19.66
N ARG A 33 -36.70 -19.76 19.09
CA ARG A 33 -35.97 -21.03 19.01
C ARG A 33 -34.67 -20.89 18.18
N THR A 34 -34.71 -20.13 17.12
CA THR A 34 -33.53 -19.83 16.29
C THR A 34 -32.49 -19.02 17.08
N ILE A 35 -32.94 -18.04 17.87
CA ILE A 35 -32.08 -17.23 18.75
C ILE A 35 -31.34 -18.13 19.74
N TYR A 36 -32.03 -19.03 20.47
CA TYR A 36 -31.34 -19.94 21.37
C TYR A 36 -30.33 -20.84 20.69
N ARG A 37 -30.67 -21.37 19.51
CA ARG A 37 -29.73 -22.16 18.70
C ARG A 37 -28.50 -21.33 18.25
N ASP A 38 -28.69 -20.08 17.93
CA ASP A 38 -27.62 -19.17 17.57
C ASP A 38 -26.74 -18.86 18.81
N ILE A 39 -27.35 -18.69 19.99
CA ILE A 39 -26.64 -18.54 21.28
C ILE A 39 -25.80 -19.79 21.58
N ASP A 40 -26.37 -20.98 21.41
CA ASP A 40 -25.65 -22.24 21.63
C ASP A 40 -24.44 -22.35 20.64
N SER A 41 -24.62 -21.89 19.40
CA SER A 41 -23.53 -21.86 18.42
C SER A 41 -22.41 -20.89 18.85
N LEU A 42 -22.75 -19.71 19.36
CA LEU A 42 -21.79 -18.74 19.89
C LEU A 42 -21.08 -19.26 21.13
N SER A 43 -21.83 -19.88 22.06
CA SER A 43 -21.28 -20.51 23.26
C SER A 43 -20.32 -21.64 22.91
N SER A 44 -20.68 -22.49 21.94
CA SER A 44 -19.80 -23.58 21.43
C SER A 44 -18.55 -23.06 20.74
N ALA A 45 -18.57 -21.84 20.21
CA ALA A 45 -17.41 -21.14 19.65
C ALA A 45 -16.54 -20.45 20.73
N GLY A 46 -16.81 -20.69 22.03
CA GLY A 46 -16.00 -20.16 23.14
C GLY A 46 -16.42 -18.78 23.63
N ILE A 47 -17.56 -18.25 23.17
CA ILE A 47 -18.09 -16.97 23.66
C ILE A 47 -18.88 -17.23 24.94
N PRO A 48 -18.53 -16.65 26.10
CA PRO A 48 -19.23 -16.87 27.37
C PRO A 48 -20.53 -16.06 27.39
N ILE A 49 -21.51 -16.54 26.63
CA ILE A 49 -22.87 -16.01 26.52
C ILE A 49 -23.82 -16.92 27.30
N TYR A 50 -24.69 -16.34 28.08
CA TYR A 50 -25.65 -17.09 28.90
C TYR A 50 -27.00 -16.40 28.94
N ALA A 51 -28.02 -17.20 29.19
CA ALA A 51 -29.38 -16.74 29.34
C ALA A 51 -29.79 -16.85 30.81
N ILE A 52 -30.20 -15.73 31.42
CA ILE A 52 -30.74 -15.67 32.78
C ILE A 52 -32.28 -15.73 32.70
N GLN A 53 -32.86 -16.66 33.39
CA GLN A 53 -34.32 -16.82 33.44
C GLN A 53 -34.95 -15.97 34.57
N GLY A 54 -36.21 -15.58 34.39
CA GLY A 54 -37.00 -14.91 35.40
C GLY A 54 -37.27 -13.43 35.14
N LYS A 55 -37.90 -12.76 36.13
CA LYS A 55 -38.27 -11.34 36.06
C LYS A 55 -37.00 -10.49 36.11
N GLY A 56 -36.65 -9.86 34.98
CA GLY A 56 -35.38 -9.16 34.80
C GLY A 56 -34.28 -9.99 34.17
N GLY A 57 -34.57 -11.24 33.74
CA GLY A 57 -33.68 -12.09 33.00
C GLY A 57 -33.41 -11.57 31.58
N GLY A 58 -32.48 -12.20 30.89
CA GLY A 58 -32.08 -11.85 29.52
C GLY A 58 -30.85 -12.63 29.07
N ILE A 59 -30.39 -12.33 27.91
CA ILE A 59 -29.18 -12.87 27.31
C ILE A 59 -28.10 -11.82 27.48
N GLU A 60 -26.99 -12.21 28.05
CA GLU A 60 -25.83 -11.33 28.25
C GLU A 60 -24.54 -12.10 28.05
N ILE A 61 -23.47 -11.35 27.82
CA ILE A 61 -22.11 -11.88 27.71
C ILE A 61 -21.40 -11.52 29.01
N ALA A 62 -20.57 -12.42 29.53
CA ALA A 62 -19.85 -12.18 30.77
C ALA A 62 -19.07 -10.85 30.73
N ASP A 63 -19.15 -10.06 31.80
CA ASP A 63 -18.51 -8.73 31.90
C ASP A 63 -17.00 -8.78 31.66
N GLU A 64 -16.37 -9.90 31.96
CA GLU A 64 -14.95 -10.15 31.72
C GLU A 64 -14.65 -10.52 30.26
N PHE A 65 -15.69 -10.78 29.46
CA PHE A 65 -15.51 -11.09 28.04
C PHE A 65 -15.29 -9.83 27.23
N VAL A 66 -14.07 -9.44 27.18
CA VAL A 66 -13.63 -8.48 26.14
C VAL A 66 -13.40 -9.30 24.89
N LEU A 67 -14.08 -8.95 23.79
CA LEU A 67 -13.96 -9.61 22.47
C LEU A 67 -12.49 -9.87 22.08
N SER A 68 -11.59 -9.04 22.61
CA SER A 68 -10.14 -9.12 22.42
C SER A 68 -9.48 -10.36 23.04
N LYS A 69 -10.03 -10.93 24.12
CA LYS A 69 -9.35 -12.04 24.83
C LYS A 69 -9.62 -13.42 24.26
N SER A 70 -10.73 -13.62 23.53
CA SER A 70 -11.11 -14.94 23.05
C SER A 70 -10.93 -15.16 21.55
N LEU A 71 -10.81 -14.08 20.76
CA LEU A 71 -10.71 -14.16 19.29
C LEU A 71 -9.32 -13.81 18.75
N LEU A 72 -8.50 -13.07 19.51
CA LEU A 72 -7.16 -12.66 19.08
C LEU A 72 -6.16 -12.91 20.20
N THR A 73 -5.08 -13.57 19.88
CA THR A 73 -3.91 -13.69 20.75
C THR A 73 -3.23 -12.33 20.94
N GLU A 74 -2.38 -12.19 21.96
CA GLU A 74 -1.62 -10.94 22.16
C GLU A 74 -0.73 -10.62 20.94
N ASP A 75 -0.10 -11.63 20.35
CA ASP A 75 0.70 -11.51 19.12
C ASP A 75 -0.14 -11.00 17.94
N GLU A 76 -1.35 -11.53 17.73
CA GLU A 76 -2.23 -11.09 16.65
C GLU A 76 -2.69 -9.65 16.85
N LYS A 77 -2.97 -9.24 18.08
CA LYS A 77 -3.28 -7.84 18.41
C LYS A 77 -2.11 -6.92 18.12
N GLU A 78 -0.89 -7.33 18.49
CA GLU A 78 0.32 -6.57 18.24
C GLU A 78 0.59 -6.45 16.73
N GLN A 79 0.41 -7.52 15.96
CA GLN A 79 0.53 -7.50 14.50
C GLN A 79 -0.48 -6.54 13.85
N ILE A 80 -1.75 -6.56 14.31
CA ILE A 80 -2.78 -5.64 13.83
C ILE A 80 -2.38 -4.18 14.12
N MET A 81 -1.95 -3.91 15.35
CA MET A 81 -1.54 -2.55 15.73
C MET A 81 -0.33 -2.09 14.93
N THR A 82 0.68 -2.94 14.77
CA THR A 82 1.87 -2.65 13.96
C THR A 82 1.52 -2.34 12.51
N ALA A 83 0.63 -3.13 11.90
CA ALA A 83 0.16 -2.88 10.54
C ALA A 83 -0.58 -1.54 10.42
N LEU A 84 -1.43 -1.19 11.39
CA LEU A 84 -2.16 0.07 11.41
C LEU A 84 -1.24 1.27 11.60
N TYR A 85 -0.22 1.18 12.49
CA TYR A 85 0.81 2.21 12.64
C TYR A 85 1.62 2.42 11.35
N GLY A 86 2.00 1.32 10.69
CA GLY A 86 2.67 1.40 9.38
C GLY A 86 1.84 2.10 8.31
N LEU A 87 0.50 2.01 8.39
CA LEU A 87 -0.40 2.64 7.44
C LEU A 87 -0.80 4.08 7.81
N GLU A 88 -0.58 4.53 9.05
CA GLU A 88 -0.94 5.89 9.51
C GLU A 88 -0.32 6.97 8.62
N ASN A 89 0.94 6.78 8.22
CA ASN A 89 1.66 7.72 7.38
C ASN A 89 1.29 7.67 5.89
N VAL A 90 0.55 6.65 5.45
CA VAL A 90 0.01 6.58 4.08
C VAL A 90 -1.12 7.59 3.88
N ASN A 91 -1.90 7.86 4.94
CA ASN A 91 -3.02 8.79 4.86
C ASN A 91 -3.29 9.42 6.23
N LYS A 92 -2.77 10.62 6.46
CA LYS A 92 -2.94 11.40 7.69
C LYS A 92 -4.41 11.70 8.06
N SER A 93 -5.35 11.46 7.14
CA SER A 93 -6.79 11.59 7.39
C SER A 93 -7.39 10.44 8.19
N TYR A 94 -6.71 9.29 8.32
CA TYR A 94 -7.11 8.23 9.23
C TYR A 94 -6.53 8.51 10.61
N GLU A 95 -7.03 9.60 11.18
CA GLU A 95 -6.58 10.09 12.46
C GLU A 95 -6.58 9.01 13.53
N ASN A 96 -5.55 9.07 14.34
CA ASN A 96 -5.40 8.70 15.74
C ASN A 96 -6.63 8.11 16.48
N GLU A 97 -7.86 8.43 16.08
CA GLU A 97 -9.07 8.00 16.77
C GLU A 97 -9.29 6.48 16.70
N LEU A 98 -9.07 5.84 15.54
CA LEU A 98 -9.18 4.40 15.38
C LEU A 98 -8.05 3.69 16.13
N LEU A 99 -6.82 4.17 16.01
CA LEU A 99 -5.66 3.63 16.71
C LEU A 99 -5.82 3.78 18.23
N ILE A 100 -6.26 4.95 18.70
CA ILE A 100 -6.57 5.19 20.13
C ILE A 100 -7.65 4.23 20.60
N LYS A 101 -8.74 4.08 19.86
CA LYS A 101 -9.84 3.16 20.21
C LYS A 101 -9.36 1.70 20.25
N LEU A 102 -8.58 1.26 19.27
CA LEU A 102 -8.06 -0.12 19.22
C LEU A 102 -7.00 -0.36 20.29
N SER A 103 -6.10 0.58 20.55
CA SER A 103 -5.12 0.49 21.64
C SER A 103 -5.79 0.34 23.00
N ALA A 104 -6.85 1.13 23.25
CA ALA A 104 -7.64 1.03 24.46
C ALA A 104 -8.40 -0.30 24.54
N LEU A 105 -8.98 -0.76 23.42
CA LEU A 105 -9.71 -2.02 23.33
C LEU A 105 -8.78 -3.22 23.56
N PHE A 106 -7.62 -3.22 22.96
CA PHE A 106 -6.64 -4.31 23.08
C PHE A 106 -5.80 -4.21 24.35
N LYS A 107 -5.88 -3.10 25.11
CA LYS A 107 -5.06 -2.81 26.29
C LYS A 107 -3.55 -2.89 26.01
N ILE A 108 -3.15 -2.62 24.78
CA ILE A 108 -1.75 -2.59 24.37
C ILE A 108 -1.18 -1.21 24.73
N LYS A 109 -0.09 -1.20 25.50
CA LYS A 109 0.71 0.01 25.67
C LYS A 109 1.38 0.34 24.35
N ASN A 110 1.15 1.55 23.87
CA ASN A 110 1.67 2.05 22.62
C ASN A 110 3.22 2.06 22.66
N THR A 111 3.85 1.05 22.07
CA THR A 111 5.29 1.02 21.80
C THR A 111 5.46 1.29 20.30
N ASN A 112 5.61 2.57 19.93
CA ASN A 112 5.98 2.95 18.55
C ASN A 112 7.41 2.47 18.26
N TRP A 113 7.56 1.18 17.96
CA TRP A 113 8.86 0.59 17.60
C TRP A 113 9.11 0.65 16.08
N ILE A 114 8.09 0.99 15.30
CA ILE A 114 8.19 1.13 13.86
C ILE A 114 7.48 2.42 13.41
N GLU A 115 8.17 3.21 12.62
CA GLU A 115 7.62 4.37 11.93
C GLU A 115 7.97 4.23 10.45
N VAL A 116 6.97 4.34 9.57
CA VAL A 116 7.17 4.28 8.12
C VAL A 116 6.85 5.64 7.54
N ASP A 117 7.85 6.34 7.04
CA ASP A 117 7.66 7.61 6.35
C ASP A 117 7.55 7.39 4.85
N PHE A 118 6.36 7.57 4.32
CA PHE A 118 6.08 7.54 2.89
C PHE A 118 6.20 8.93 2.24
N ASN A 119 6.63 9.93 2.99
CA ASN A 119 6.78 11.28 2.45
C ASN A 119 8.03 11.34 1.58
N SER A 120 7.85 11.48 0.27
CA SER A 120 8.91 12.03 -0.57
C SER A 120 9.10 13.51 -0.21
N TRP A 121 10.26 14.07 -0.48
CA TRP A 121 10.68 15.46 -0.19
C TRP A 121 9.69 16.56 -0.62
N GLN A 122 8.58 16.19 -1.25
CA GLN A 122 7.52 17.09 -1.67
C GLN A 122 6.23 16.76 -0.92
N ASN A 123 6.07 17.41 0.21
CA ASN A 123 4.82 17.42 0.99
C ASN A 123 3.73 18.15 0.18
N ASN A 124 3.01 17.43 -0.67
CA ASN A 124 2.12 18.07 -1.63
C ASN A 124 0.66 17.64 -1.39
N LYS A 125 -0.16 18.56 -0.85
CA LYS A 125 -1.63 18.40 -0.69
C LYS A 125 -2.33 17.92 -1.99
N ILE A 126 -1.74 18.19 -3.16
CA ILE A 126 -2.22 17.72 -4.47
C ILE A 126 -2.06 16.21 -4.57
N TYR A 127 -0.99 15.64 -4.04
CA TYR A 127 -0.74 14.21 -4.03
C TYR A 127 -1.77 13.45 -3.18
N GLU A 128 -2.06 13.97 -2.01
CA GLU A 128 -3.07 13.42 -1.11
C GLU A 128 -4.46 13.40 -1.77
N LYS A 129 -4.82 14.48 -2.46
CA LYS A 129 -6.08 14.54 -3.20
C LYS A 129 -6.14 13.49 -4.31
N ILE A 130 -5.09 13.37 -5.13
CA ILE A 130 -5.00 12.35 -6.21
C ILE A 130 -5.08 10.95 -5.62
N PHE A 131 -4.36 10.66 -4.55
CA PHE A 131 -4.37 9.39 -3.86
C PHE A 131 -5.78 9.01 -3.37
N ASN A 132 -6.46 9.92 -2.68
CA ASN A 132 -7.80 9.69 -2.14
C ASN A 132 -8.85 9.52 -3.26
N GLU A 133 -8.75 10.28 -4.34
CA GLU A 133 -9.63 10.14 -5.49
C GLU A 133 -9.45 8.79 -6.18
N ILE A 134 -8.22 8.36 -6.41
CA ILE A 134 -7.90 7.04 -6.97
C ILE A 134 -8.39 5.92 -6.04
N LYS A 135 -8.13 6.01 -4.74
CA LYS A 135 -8.62 5.05 -3.74
C LYS A 135 -10.13 4.90 -3.80
N SER A 136 -10.85 6.02 -3.81
CA SER A 136 -12.33 6.01 -3.90
C SER A 136 -12.80 5.34 -5.19
N ALA A 137 -12.16 5.64 -6.33
CA ALA A 137 -12.50 5.04 -7.61
C ALA A 137 -12.22 3.53 -7.66
N ILE A 138 -11.15 3.04 -7.02
CA ILE A 138 -10.88 1.60 -6.88
C ILE A 138 -12.00 0.92 -6.09
N LEU A 139 -12.35 1.47 -4.93
CA LEU A 139 -13.36 0.88 -4.04
C LEU A 139 -14.77 0.89 -4.65
N SER A 140 -15.09 1.91 -5.46
CA SER A 140 -16.38 2.06 -6.13
C SER A 140 -16.40 1.49 -7.55
N LYS A 141 -15.31 0.86 -8.01
CA LYS A 141 -15.13 0.33 -9.38
C LYS A 141 -15.43 1.38 -10.47
N ASN A 142 -15.12 2.65 -10.23
CA ASN A 142 -15.33 3.73 -11.20
C ASN A 142 -14.15 3.85 -12.17
N ILE A 143 -14.46 4.17 -13.43
CA ILE A 143 -13.44 4.47 -14.44
C ILE A 143 -12.79 5.82 -14.11
N LEU A 144 -11.46 5.88 -14.27
CA LEU A 144 -10.69 7.12 -14.18
C LEU A 144 -10.27 7.61 -15.56
N GLU A 145 -10.24 8.93 -15.72
CA GLU A 145 -9.61 9.59 -16.86
C GLU A 145 -8.62 10.65 -16.40
N PHE A 146 -7.49 10.76 -17.09
CA PHE A 146 -6.43 11.72 -16.77
C PHE A 146 -5.47 11.96 -17.92
N SER A 147 -4.76 13.08 -17.88
CA SER A 147 -3.57 13.32 -18.67
C SER A 147 -2.35 12.68 -17.98
N TYR A 148 -1.52 11.98 -18.72
CA TYR A 148 -0.34 11.30 -18.22
C TYR A 148 0.93 11.75 -18.96
N PHE A 149 1.94 12.22 -18.22
CA PHE A 149 3.22 12.59 -18.76
C PHE A 149 4.10 11.34 -18.91
N GLY A 150 4.21 10.84 -20.13
CA GLY A 150 5.17 9.80 -20.51
C GLY A 150 6.60 10.33 -20.60
N SER A 151 7.51 9.51 -21.17
CA SER A 151 8.90 9.93 -21.43
C SER A 151 9.00 11.02 -22.49
N ASN A 152 8.10 11.04 -23.48
CA ASN A 152 8.18 11.93 -24.62
C ASN A 152 7.03 12.94 -24.68
N ASP A 153 5.79 12.51 -24.36
CA ASP A 153 4.60 13.32 -24.57
C ASP A 153 3.55 13.19 -23.46
N GLU A 154 2.70 14.22 -23.35
CA GLU A 154 1.46 14.16 -22.59
C GLU A 154 0.42 13.35 -23.37
N THR A 155 -0.17 12.36 -22.73
CA THR A 155 -1.17 11.49 -23.35
C THR A 155 -2.40 11.38 -22.46
N TYR A 156 -3.58 11.37 -23.07
CA TYR A 156 -4.84 11.16 -22.38
C TYR A 156 -5.07 9.67 -22.11
N ARG A 157 -5.48 9.34 -20.90
CA ARG A 157 -5.70 7.96 -20.46
C ARG A 157 -7.10 7.80 -19.87
N LYS A 158 -7.73 6.68 -20.19
CA LYS A 158 -8.94 6.20 -19.56
C LYS A 158 -8.68 4.78 -19.07
N VAL A 159 -8.90 4.54 -17.78
CA VAL A 159 -8.46 3.30 -17.14
C VAL A 159 -9.48 2.76 -16.16
N LYS A 160 -9.49 1.42 -15.98
CA LYS A 160 -10.14 0.73 -14.88
C LYS A 160 -9.10 0.59 -13.76
N PRO A 161 -9.22 1.33 -12.65
CA PRO A 161 -8.23 1.28 -11.57
C PRO A 161 -8.33 -0.05 -10.81
N VAL A 162 -7.17 -0.60 -10.41
CA VAL A 162 -7.09 -1.89 -9.71
C VAL A 162 -6.48 -1.76 -8.33
N ARG A 163 -5.26 -1.22 -8.23
CA ARG A 163 -4.54 -1.10 -6.96
C ARG A 163 -3.64 0.13 -6.94
N LEU A 164 -3.43 0.67 -5.74
CA LEU A 164 -2.32 1.58 -5.44
C LEU A 164 -1.15 0.77 -4.92
N LEU A 165 0.06 1.06 -5.42
CA LEU A 165 1.29 0.39 -5.04
C LEU A 165 2.35 1.42 -4.68
N PHE A 166 3.05 1.16 -3.58
CA PHE A 166 4.26 1.90 -3.23
C PHE A 166 5.47 1.07 -3.65
N LYS A 167 6.30 1.61 -4.51
CA LYS A 167 7.48 0.93 -5.04
C LYS A 167 8.59 1.94 -5.37
N GLY A 168 9.81 1.68 -4.91
CA GLY A 168 10.97 2.53 -5.21
C GLY A 168 10.75 3.99 -4.80
N GLN A 169 10.21 4.22 -3.59
CA GLN A 169 9.91 5.53 -3.00
C GLN A 169 8.80 6.33 -3.72
N ASP A 170 8.02 5.70 -4.59
CA ASP A 170 6.96 6.34 -5.35
C ASP A 170 5.64 5.56 -5.32
N TRP A 171 4.55 6.27 -5.42
CA TRP A 171 3.22 5.69 -5.57
C TRP A 171 2.84 5.49 -7.03
N TYR A 172 2.27 4.34 -7.33
CA TYR A 172 1.78 3.94 -8.65
C TYR A 172 0.34 3.50 -8.58
N LEU A 173 -0.44 3.88 -9.58
CA LEU A 173 -1.72 3.26 -9.90
C LEU A 173 -1.46 2.10 -10.86
N TYR A 174 -1.82 0.88 -10.47
CA TYR A 174 -1.94 -0.26 -11.37
C TYR A 174 -3.36 -0.29 -11.91
N ALA A 175 -3.51 -0.25 -13.24
CA ALA A 175 -4.81 -0.14 -13.88
C ALA A 175 -4.83 -0.79 -15.26
N PHE A 176 -6.01 -1.26 -15.69
CA PHE A 176 -6.24 -1.68 -17.06
C PHE A 176 -6.48 -0.45 -17.95
N CYS A 177 -5.59 -0.20 -18.88
CA CYS A 177 -5.63 0.94 -19.78
C CYS A 177 -6.50 0.62 -21.00
N LEU A 178 -7.64 1.29 -21.13
CA LEU A 178 -8.58 1.06 -22.25
C LEU A 178 -7.97 1.40 -23.61
N LEU A 179 -7.08 2.41 -23.68
CA LEU A 179 -6.43 2.79 -24.93
C LEU A 179 -5.42 1.74 -25.42
N ARG A 180 -4.74 1.06 -24.51
CA ARG A 180 -3.71 0.07 -24.84
C ARG A 180 -4.20 -1.37 -24.71
N ASN A 181 -5.39 -1.56 -24.17
CA ASN A 181 -6.01 -2.86 -23.87
C ASN A 181 -5.08 -3.79 -23.07
N ASP A 182 -4.37 -3.20 -22.08
CA ASP A 182 -3.38 -3.91 -21.25
C ASP A 182 -3.25 -3.25 -19.88
N PHE A 183 -2.75 -4.03 -18.90
CA PHE A 183 -2.43 -3.53 -17.55
C PHE A 183 -1.14 -2.73 -17.54
N ARG A 184 -1.19 -1.57 -16.88
CA ARG A 184 -0.06 -0.64 -16.79
C ARG A 184 0.07 0.00 -15.43
N TYR A 185 1.29 0.39 -15.13
CA TYR A 185 1.63 1.22 -13.98
C TYR A 185 1.65 2.69 -14.38
N PHE A 186 0.97 3.51 -13.60
CA PHE A 186 0.95 4.96 -13.74
C PHE A 186 1.49 5.61 -12.48
N LYS A 187 2.67 6.22 -12.54
CA LYS A 187 3.26 6.96 -11.42
C LYS A 187 2.36 8.14 -11.07
N LEU A 188 1.94 8.27 -9.80
CA LEU A 188 0.98 9.31 -9.40
C LEU A 188 1.46 10.71 -9.70
N SER A 189 2.78 10.98 -9.56
CA SER A 189 3.39 12.29 -9.87
C SER A 189 3.21 12.74 -11.31
N ARG A 190 2.97 11.80 -12.22
CA ARG A 190 2.78 12.06 -13.66
C ARG A 190 1.32 12.17 -14.07
N ILE A 191 0.40 11.98 -13.15
CA ILE A 191 -1.06 12.10 -13.38
C ILE A 191 -1.46 13.57 -13.20
N LYS A 192 -2.13 14.11 -14.21
CA LYS A 192 -2.70 15.47 -14.21
C LYS A 192 -4.16 15.42 -14.63
N LYS A 193 -4.93 16.42 -14.19
CA LYS A 193 -6.35 16.59 -14.58
C LYS A 193 -7.16 15.30 -14.33
N LEU A 194 -6.90 14.63 -13.21
CA LEU A 194 -7.62 13.42 -12.81
C LEU A 194 -9.11 13.71 -12.67
N LYS A 195 -9.94 12.80 -13.19
CA LYS A 195 -11.39 12.80 -13.02
C LYS A 195 -11.92 11.39 -12.85
N THR A 196 -12.83 11.22 -11.93
CA THR A 196 -13.60 10.01 -11.74
C THR A 196 -14.88 10.07 -12.56
N LEU A 197 -15.10 9.09 -13.42
CA LEU A 197 -16.34 8.99 -14.21
C LEU A 197 -17.42 8.26 -13.42
N SER A 198 -18.69 8.62 -13.64
CA SER A 198 -19.84 7.91 -13.05
C SER A 198 -20.10 6.54 -13.71
N VAL A 199 -19.13 6.01 -14.44
CA VAL A 199 -19.22 4.72 -15.14
C VAL A 199 -18.54 3.67 -14.28
N ILE A 200 -19.32 2.67 -13.85
CA ILE A 200 -18.85 1.52 -13.07
C ILE A 200 -18.45 0.41 -14.04
N PHE A 201 -17.33 -0.25 -13.79
CA PHE A 201 -16.93 -1.46 -14.52
C PHE A 201 -17.23 -2.71 -13.68
N GLU A 202 -17.63 -3.78 -14.37
CA GLU A 202 -18.02 -5.04 -13.74
C GLU A 202 -16.87 -6.05 -13.62
N ASP A 203 -15.74 -5.77 -14.29
CA ASP A 203 -14.59 -6.68 -14.31
C ASP A 203 -14.12 -6.97 -12.88
N ASP A 204 -13.79 -8.23 -12.62
CA ASP A 204 -13.18 -8.66 -11.38
C ASP A 204 -11.66 -8.79 -11.56
N PHE A 205 -10.95 -8.02 -10.76
CA PHE A 205 -9.49 -7.95 -10.76
C PHE A 205 -8.87 -8.39 -9.43
N GLU A 206 -9.63 -9.08 -8.55
CA GLU A 206 -9.15 -9.48 -7.22
C GLU A 206 -7.99 -10.46 -7.30
N ASP A 207 -8.06 -11.43 -8.21
CA ASP A 207 -7.05 -12.50 -8.38
C ASP A 207 -5.92 -12.15 -9.36
N ILE A 208 -5.88 -10.91 -9.85
CA ILE A 208 -4.82 -10.52 -10.78
C ILE A 208 -3.47 -10.54 -10.07
N ILE A 209 -2.62 -11.46 -10.50
CA ILE A 209 -1.21 -11.48 -10.13
C ILE A 209 -0.56 -10.24 -10.73
N LEU A 210 -0.13 -9.34 -9.86
CA LEU A 210 0.66 -8.19 -10.29
C LEU A 210 1.88 -8.70 -11.06
N LYS A 211 2.03 -8.27 -12.29
CA LYS A 211 3.29 -8.51 -13.01
C LYS A 211 4.41 -7.95 -12.14
N LYS A 212 5.13 -8.80 -11.42
CA LYS A 212 6.14 -8.44 -10.41
C LYS A 212 7.26 -7.56 -10.97
N GLU A 213 7.44 -7.58 -12.25
CA GLU A 213 8.48 -6.83 -12.93
C GLU A 213 7.84 -5.85 -13.92
N MET A 214 8.18 -4.55 -13.80
CA MET A 214 8.31 -3.77 -15.00
C MET A 214 9.45 -4.45 -15.77
N ARG A 215 9.15 -5.44 -16.61
CA ARG A 215 10.15 -5.93 -17.56
C ARG A 215 10.45 -4.74 -18.45
N TYR A 216 11.59 -4.15 -18.21
CA TYR A 216 12.17 -3.26 -19.18
C TYR A 216 12.53 -4.15 -20.37
N GLU A 217 11.81 -3.99 -21.49
CA GLU A 217 12.02 -4.80 -22.68
C GLU A 217 13.43 -4.61 -23.28
N ASN A 218 14.15 -3.61 -22.83
CA ASN A 218 15.49 -3.27 -23.30
C ASN A 218 16.35 -2.86 -22.10
N THR A 219 17.21 -3.77 -21.65
CA THR A 219 18.22 -3.51 -20.61
C THR A 219 19.61 -3.50 -21.23
N VAL A 220 20.53 -2.83 -20.56
CA VAL A 220 21.95 -2.86 -20.90
C VAL A 220 22.75 -3.23 -19.66
N HIS A 221 23.69 -4.13 -19.83
CA HIS A 221 24.65 -4.49 -18.81
C HIS A 221 25.83 -3.52 -18.87
N ILE A 222 26.13 -2.84 -17.76
CA ILE A 222 27.22 -1.87 -17.67
C ILE A 222 28.21 -2.26 -16.58
N LYS A 223 29.51 -2.03 -16.83
CA LYS A 223 30.55 -2.05 -15.81
C LYS A 223 30.86 -0.63 -15.40
N VAL A 224 30.83 -0.38 -14.11
CA VAL A 224 30.95 0.96 -13.55
C VAL A 224 32.02 0.97 -12.47
N LYS A 225 32.83 2.02 -12.49
CA LYS A 225 33.76 2.37 -11.41
C LYS A 225 33.21 3.58 -10.67
N PHE A 226 33.18 3.52 -9.34
CA PHE A 226 32.80 4.62 -8.47
C PHE A 226 33.97 5.06 -7.59
N ASP A 227 34.10 6.36 -7.38
CA ASP A 227 35.04 6.93 -6.44
C ASP A 227 34.62 6.56 -5.00
N ARG A 228 35.58 6.30 -4.12
CA ARG A 228 35.37 6.04 -2.69
C ARG A 228 34.45 7.05 -2.01
N LYS A 229 34.43 8.30 -2.45
CA LYS A 229 33.60 9.37 -1.86
C LYS A 229 32.11 9.06 -1.88
N VAL A 230 31.65 8.24 -2.81
CA VAL A 230 30.24 7.85 -2.96
C VAL A 230 29.96 6.41 -2.51
N ALA A 231 30.91 5.77 -1.81
CA ALA A 231 30.81 4.38 -1.40
C ALA A 231 29.53 4.10 -0.60
N PHE A 232 29.14 4.98 0.33
CA PHE A 232 27.92 4.83 1.13
C PHE A 232 26.68 4.63 0.23
N ARG A 233 26.56 5.42 -0.82
CA ARG A 233 25.43 5.34 -1.74
C ARG A 233 25.50 4.08 -2.63
N VAL A 234 26.70 3.70 -3.05
CA VAL A 234 26.92 2.50 -3.86
C VAL A 234 26.53 1.24 -3.08
N TYR A 235 26.91 1.15 -1.80
CA TYR A 235 26.48 0.05 -0.92
C TYR A 235 24.95 0.05 -0.68
N ASP A 236 24.34 1.22 -0.48
CA ASP A 236 22.89 1.35 -0.28
C ASP A 236 22.09 0.89 -1.51
N GLU A 237 22.57 1.19 -2.72
CA GLU A 237 21.83 0.94 -3.96
C GLU A 237 22.16 -0.42 -4.61
N LEU A 238 23.42 -0.89 -4.53
CA LEU A 238 23.89 -2.07 -5.26
C LEU A 238 24.18 -3.28 -4.36
N GLY A 239 24.18 -3.10 -3.04
CA GLY A 239 24.34 -4.20 -2.08
C GLY A 239 25.71 -4.84 -2.13
N GLU A 240 25.76 -6.19 -2.09
CA GLU A 240 27.01 -6.96 -1.90
C GLU A 240 27.78 -7.29 -3.21
N ASN A 241 27.21 -7.00 -4.38
CA ASN A 241 27.83 -7.31 -5.68
C ASN A 241 28.84 -6.24 -6.13
N ILE A 242 29.78 -5.89 -5.24
CA ILE A 242 30.75 -4.82 -5.43
C ILE A 242 32.14 -5.37 -5.15
N THR A 243 33.13 -4.99 -5.95
CA THR A 243 34.54 -5.23 -5.67
C THR A 243 35.25 -3.91 -5.42
N GLU A 244 36.27 -3.91 -4.56
CA GLU A 244 37.04 -2.73 -4.16
C GLU A 244 38.49 -2.89 -4.59
N ASP A 245 39.11 -1.83 -5.11
CA ASP A 245 40.54 -1.80 -5.39
C ASP A 245 41.36 -1.30 -4.18
N GLU A 246 42.69 -1.30 -4.31
CA GLU A 246 43.62 -0.87 -3.23
C GLU A 246 43.46 0.61 -2.85
N ASP A 247 42.92 1.44 -3.76
CA ASP A 247 42.67 2.87 -3.55
C ASP A 247 41.27 3.13 -2.92
N GLY A 248 40.47 2.08 -2.75
CA GLY A 248 39.12 2.14 -2.22
C GLY A 248 38.05 2.53 -3.24
N ASN A 249 38.37 2.47 -4.55
CA ASN A 249 37.35 2.63 -5.60
C ASN A 249 36.50 1.36 -5.71
N LEU A 250 35.23 1.53 -6.01
CA LEU A 250 34.26 0.45 -6.09
C LEU A 250 33.92 0.12 -7.54
N TYR A 251 33.82 -1.16 -7.83
CA TYR A 251 33.47 -1.66 -9.16
C TYR A 251 32.22 -2.51 -9.05
N ALA A 252 31.26 -2.26 -9.95
CA ALA A 252 30.01 -3.01 -10.02
C ALA A 252 29.64 -3.33 -11.46
N GLU A 253 28.96 -4.47 -11.63
CA GLU A 253 28.27 -4.83 -12.87
C GLU A 253 26.77 -4.73 -12.63
N VAL A 254 26.09 -3.88 -13.41
CA VAL A 254 24.67 -3.58 -13.21
C VAL A 254 23.90 -3.72 -14.51
N GLU A 255 22.71 -4.32 -14.42
CA GLU A 255 21.76 -4.36 -15.52
C GLU A 255 20.72 -3.26 -15.32
N ILE A 256 20.71 -2.29 -16.24
CA ILE A 256 19.86 -1.10 -16.14
C ILE A 256 19.03 -0.96 -17.44
N PRO A 257 17.79 -0.42 -17.36
CA PRO A 257 17.01 -0.09 -18.54
C PRO A 257 17.78 0.85 -19.47
N ASN A 258 17.86 0.48 -20.74
CA ASN A 258 18.54 1.29 -21.76
C ASN A 258 17.61 2.40 -22.27
N ASP A 259 17.33 3.35 -21.39
CA ASP A 259 16.50 4.51 -21.67
C ASP A 259 17.16 5.79 -21.12
N TYR A 260 16.44 6.90 -21.17
CA TYR A 260 16.92 8.19 -20.66
C TYR A 260 17.28 8.14 -19.16
N ASN A 261 16.66 7.26 -18.37
CA ASN A 261 16.94 7.16 -16.92
C ASN A 261 18.34 6.61 -16.65
N LEU A 262 18.92 5.78 -17.55
CA LEU A 262 20.28 5.30 -17.46
C LEU A 262 21.29 6.45 -17.30
N TYR A 263 21.21 7.44 -18.18
CA TYR A 263 22.13 8.58 -18.13
C TYR A 263 21.85 9.48 -16.92
N GLY A 264 20.57 9.66 -16.56
CA GLY A 264 20.18 10.37 -15.34
C GLY A 264 20.75 9.71 -14.09
N TYR A 265 20.72 8.39 -14.02
CA TYR A 265 21.31 7.61 -12.93
C TYR A 265 22.83 7.80 -12.87
N ILE A 266 23.53 7.64 -13.98
CA ILE A 266 24.98 7.82 -14.03
C ILE A 266 25.35 9.25 -13.61
N PHE A 267 24.74 10.27 -14.19
CA PHE A 267 25.04 11.67 -13.85
C PHE A 267 24.66 12.07 -12.44
N SER A 268 23.79 11.30 -11.75
CA SER A 268 23.45 11.56 -10.35
C SER A 268 24.62 11.34 -9.37
N PHE A 269 25.71 10.68 -9.84
CA PHE A 269 26.96 10.53 -9.08
C PHE A 269 27.98 11.64 -9.39
N ALA A 270 27.60 12.60 -10.27
CA ALA A 270 28.47 13.69 -10.74
C ALA A 270 29.79 13.16 -11.33
N GLU A 271 30.94 13.70 -10.89
CA GLU A 271 32.27 13.28 -11.35
C GLU A 271 32.76 11.98 -10.72
N ASN A 272 32.03 11.42 -9.73
CA ASN A 272 32.49 10.27 -8.97
C ASN A 272 32.09 8.91 -9.57
N VAL A 273 31.79 8.88 -10.88
CA VAL A 273 31.41 7.66 -11.58
C VAL A 273 32.07 7.61 -12.96
N GLU A 274 32.53 6.43 -13.34
CA GLU A 274 32.99 6.14 -14.67
C GLU A 274 32.38 4.85 -15.20
N VAL A 275 31.69 4.90 -16.33
CA VAL A 275 31.25 3.70 -17.05
C VAL A 275 32.45 3.13 -17.80
N LEU A 276 32.83 1.91 -17.49
CA LEU A 276 33.95 1.21 -18.14
C LEU A 276 33.51 0.52 -19.43
N GLU A 277 32.36 -0.17 -19.34
CA GLU A 277 31.74 -0.91 -20.45
C GLU A 277 30.22 -0.71 -20.44
N PRO A 278 29.54 -0.79 -21.61
CA PRO A 278 30.10 -0.93 -22.97
C PRO A 278 30.55 0.42 -23.58
N LYS A 279 31.36 0.37 -24.63
CA LYS A 279 31.91 1.56 -25.31
C LYS A 279 30.83 2.49 -25.86
N GLU A 280 29.72 1.94 -26.32
CA GLU A 280 28.56 2.69 -26.87
C GLU A 280 27.99 3.66 -25.84
N ILE A 281 27.83 3.22 -24.60
CA ILE A 281 27.33 4.05 -23.50
C ILE A 281 28.33 5.15 -23.15
N ARG A 282 29.65 4.84 -23.12
CA ARG A 282 30.70 5.85 -22.91
C ARG A 282 30.66 6.95 -23.97
N ILE A 283 30.46 6.56 -25.24
CA ILE A 283 30.36 7.52 -26.36
C ILE A 283 29.14 8.44 -26.17
N GLN A 284 27.98 7.88 -25.77
CA GLN A 284 26.79 8.69 -25.54
C GLN A 284 26.96 9.62 -24.33
N ILE A 285 27.54 9.15 -23.23
CA ILE A 285 27.88 9.99 -22.07
C ILE A 285 28.75 11.18 -22.50
N LYS A 286 29.83 10.93 -23.29
CA LYS A 286 30.70 11.99 -23.80
C LYS A 286 29.92 13.02 -24.63
N LYS A 287 28.98 12.58 -25.48
CA LYS A 287 28.14 13.49 -26.27
C LYS A 287 27.25 14.36 -25.34
N ILE A 288 26.60 13.74 -24.35
CA ILE A 288 25.74 14.44 -23.41
C ILE A 288 26.53 15.47 -22.60
N ILE A 289 27.71 15.10 -22.08
CA ILE A 289 28.62 16.02 -21.36
C ILE A 289 28.99 17.22 -22.23
N ASN A 290 29.33 17.01 -23.51
CA ASN A 290 29.63 18.10 -24.42
C ASN A 290 28.41 19.03 -24.64
N GLU A 291 27.22 18.50 -24.78
CA GLU A 291 26.00 19.31 -24.90
C GLU A 291 25.66 20.08 -23.61
N ILE A 292 25.88 19.46 -22.46
CA ILE A 292 25.75 20.14 -21.16
C ILE A 292 26.77 21.27 -21.05
N SER A 293 28.06 20.99 -21.36
CA SER A 293 29.14 21.97 -21.29
C SER A 293 28.84 23.22 -22.12
N LYS A 294 28.30 23.05 -23.35
CA LYS A 294 27.91 24.18 -24.22
C LYS A 294 26.89 25.13 -23.57
N LYS A 295 26.06 24.65 -22.64
CA LYS A 295 25.06 25.48 -21.96
C LYS A 295 25.63 26.34 -20.84
N TYR A 296 26.82 26.01 -20.35
CA TYR A 296 27.48 26.68 -19.22
C TYR A 296 28.77 27.44 -19.64
N ILE A 297 29.20 27.30 -20.89
CA ILE A 297 30.27 28.13 -21.45
C ILE A 297 29.60 29.38 -22.02
N THR A 298 29.71 30.47 -21.27
CA THR A 298 29.27 31.81 -21.69
C THR A 298 30.40 32.49 -22.45
#